data_62a9a9d7efadbeab9a17e829498c7046
#
_entry.id   62a9a9d7efadbeab9a17e829498c7046
#
_cell.length_a   1.000
_cell.length_b   1.000
_cell.length_c   1.000
_cell.angle_alpha   90.00
_cell.angle_beta   90.00
_cell.angle_gamma   90.00
#
_symmetry.space_group_name_H-M   'P 1'
#
loop_
_entity.id
_entity.type
_entity.pdbx_description
1 polymer ?
#
loop_
_entity_poly.entity_id
_entity_poly.type
_entity_poly.pdbx_seq_one_letter_code
_entity_poly.pdbx_strand_id
1 'polypeptide(L)'
;MEEESSSRGCYGGKAWRPVKTWASATVFVLFTVVLLSGVFISWIDIPTFTFPGASIFKTTANESSAQPSLKKTESPKTEFPPESPKTEFPPEPAKKEFPINCPNATTKQTCPLDYPLKHETKNIDAEVCPEYFRWIHEDLRPWKAAGITREMLEGIKSTAHFRIVVHKGKVYLDKFRPAYQTREEFTFWGIAQLARLYPGKLPDLELMFQCEDRPAIKKEDYKGSKGTKIPPLFHYCGHHTAFDIPFPDWSFWGWPEVNIKPWESTLSAIEEKAQMISWNDREPYAYWKGNPTTSRGRGELLKCNDSKEIDWKARVYNQDWGREMAEGFKHSNLEDQCTHRYNIYIEGIAWSVSQKYVLACDAMTLRVKPDYYDIYSRGLIPMDHYWPIRPHKMCRDIKYAVEWGDEHPAQAQAIGENGQRYVAESAKMKYVYDYMFHLLSEYAKLLKFETKVPPGAVEMCSEAMACPFRGSIRKFMDDSLVMSPSDVPPCSLPPPYKPDELKALQERKEKVTRGVEMKEARYWRDFKRGTSSWWSRIFHH
;
A
#
# COMPACT_ATOMS: atom_id res chain seq x y z
N MET A 1 -67.76 18.93 -16.80
CA MET A 1 -68.36 18.90 -15.48
C MET A 1 -67.20 19.00 -14.54
N GLU A 2 -66.73 20.23 -14.19
CA GLU A 2 -67.32 21.09 -13.10
C GLU A 2 -67.10 20.40 -11.76
N GLU A 3 -66.52 20.92 -10.72
CA GLU A 3 -66.27 22.33 -10.26
C GLU A 3 -65.23 22.25 -9.13
N GLU A 4 -64.22 23.12 -9.04
CA GLU A 4 -64.14 24.36 -8.23
C GLU A 4 -64.62 24.29 -6.78
N SER A 5 -63.72 24.66 -5.87
CA SER A 5 -63.83 25.80 -4.92
C SER A 5 -62.73 25.72 -3.84
N SER A 6 -61.81 26.65 -3.70
CA SER A 6 -61.81 27.97 -3.12
C SER A 6 -62.06 28.03 -1.59
N SER A 7 -61.05 28.50 -0.83
CA SER A 7 -61.10 29.62 0.16
C SER A 7 -59.83 29.64 1.03
N ARG A 8 -58.98 30.63 0.96
CA ARG A 8 -58.84 31.91 1.71
C ARG A 8 -58.71 31.81 3.22
N GLY A 9 -57.63 32.40 3.71
CA GLY A 9 -57.59 33.06 5.04
C GLY A 9 -56.20 33.06 5.69
N CYS A 10 -55.46 34.03 5.57
CA CYS A 10 -55.16 35.23 6.38
C CYS A 10 -54.01 35.13 7.39
N TYR A 11 -52.96 35.91 7.12
CA TYR A 11 -52.17 36.81 7.96
C TYR A 11 -51.69 36.40 9.38
N GLY A 12 -50.38 36.51 9.57
CA GLY A 12 -49.72 36.59 10.87
C GLY A 12 -48.25 36.96 10.74
N GLY A 13 -47.95 38.23 10.46
CA GLY A 13 -46.57 38.72 10.43
C GLY A 13 -45.96 38.77 11.83
N LYS A 14 -44.73 38.32 11.98
CA LYS A 14 -43.86 38.64 13.12
C LYS A 14 -42.59 39.31 12.61
N ALA A 15 -42.40 40.53 13.10
CA ALA A 15 -41.29 41.42 12.82
C ALA A 15 -39.97 40.82 13.27
N TRP A 16 -38.98 40.87 12.39
CA TRP A 16 -37.58 40.56 12.70
C TRP A 16 -36.95 41.77 13.40
N ARG A 17 -36.42 41.56 14.62
CA ARG A 17 -35.50 42.50 15.26
C ARG A 17 -34.08 42.17 14.86
N PRO A 18 -33.23 43.15 14.52
CA PRO A 18 -31.84 42.90 14.18
C PRO A 18 -31.03 42.59 15.45
N VAL A 19 -30.37 41.44 15.48
CA VAL A 19 -29.35 41.08 16.49
C VAL A 19 -28.06 41.80 16.10
N LYS A 20 -27.58 42.69 16.93
CA LYS A 20 -26.30 43.38 16.78
C LYS A 20 -25.18 42.38 16.99
N THR A 21 -24.41 42.07 15.93
CA THR A 21 -23.24 41.22 15.97
C THR A 21 -22.03 42.02 16.50
N TRP A 22 -21.61 41.70 17.71
CA TRP A 22 -20.34 42.16 18.31
C TRP A 22 -19.17 41.19 18.05
N ALA A 23 -19.27 40.32 17.06
CA ALA A 23 -18.27 39.28 16.78
C ALA A 23 -17.20 39.65 15.72
N SER A 24 -17.35 40.77 15.00
CA SER A 24 -16.44 41.08 13.88
C SER A 24 -15.15 41.82 14.26
N ALA A 25 -15.11 42.51 15.39
CA ALA A 25 -13.94 43.30 15.77
C ALA A 25 -12.80 42.47 16.37
N THR A 26 -13.13 41.43 17.14
CA THR A 26 -12.12 40.54 17.79
C THR A 26 -11.39 39.62 16.82
N VAL A 27 -12.07 39.15 15.77
CA VAL A 27 -11.44 38.29 14.73
C VAL A 27 -10.47 39.11 13.87
N PHE A 28 -10.80 40.38 13.57
CA PHE A 28 -9.91 41.25 12.79
C PHE A 28 -8.62 41.62 13.56
N VAL A 29 -8.71 41.85 14.87
CA VAL A 29 -7.55 42.16 15.70
C VAL A 29 -6.62 40.93 15.86
N LEU A 30 -7.17 39.73 15.97
CA LEU A 30 -6.35 38.48 16.02
C LEU A 30 -5.66 38.20 14.68
N PHE A 31 -6.29 38.46 13.54
CA PHE A 31 -5.67 38.28 12.22
C PHE A 31 -4.56 39.31 11.96
N THR A 32 -4.70 40.56 12.40
CA THR A 32 -3.63 41.56 12.25
C THR A 32 -2.45 41.32 13.17
N VAL A 33 -2.64 40.77 14.38
CA VAL A 33 -1.54 40.41 15.29
C VAL A 33 -0.75 39.23 14.75
N VAL A 34 -1.40 38.23 14.13
CA VAL A 34 -0.72 37.09 13.50
C VAL A 34 0.06 37.50 12.24
N LEU A 35 -0.46 38.42 11.43
CA LEU A 35 0.26 38.93 10.26
C LEU A 35 1.45 39.84 10.63
N LEU A 36 1.36 40.64 11.69
CA LEU A 36 2.47 41.47 12.15
C LEU A 36 3.58 40.67 12.85
N SER A 37 3.25 39.58 13.54
CA SER A 37 4.26 38.69 14.12
C SER A 37 5.00 37.86 13.06
N GLY A 38 4.35 37.52 11.94
CA GLY A 38 5.00 36.81 10.81
C GLY A 38 6.04 37.67 10.06
N VAL A 39 5.88 39.00 10.04
CA VAL A 39 6.84 39.90 9.35
C VAL A 39 8.05 40.22 10.22
N PHE A 40 7.95 40.12 11.55
CA PHE A 40 9.10 40.36 12.46
C PHE A 40 10.10 39.22 12.55
N ILE A 41 9.71 38.00 12.18
CA ILE A 41 10.62 36.83 12.22
C ILE A 41 11.55 36.74 10.99
N SER A 42 11.26 37.50 9.92
CA SER A 42 12.08 37.53 8.70
C SER A 42 13.33 38.44 8.77
N TRP A 43 13.59 39.10 9.89
CA TRP A 43 14.71 40.05 10.04
C TRP A 43 15.68 39.72 11.16
N ILE A 44 15.72 38.47 11.63
CA ILE A 44 16.75 38.04 12.61
C ILE A 44 17.72 37.12 11.87
N ASP A 45 18.87 37.67 11.49
CA ASP A 45 20.04 36.93 11.07
C ASP A 45 20.54 36.07 12.24
N ILE A 46 20.48 34.75 12.07
CA ILE A 46 21.09 33.80 13.02
C ILE A 46 22.57 33.65 12.67
N PRO A 47 23.50 34.02 13.58
CA PRO A 47 24.92 33.84 13.33
C PRO A 47 25.26 32.34 13.31
N THR A 48 25.92 31.93 12.23
CA THR A 48 26.51 30.59 12.08
C THR A 48 27.59 30.37 13.14
N PHE A 49 27.34 29.48 14.07
CA PHE A 49 28.35 28.99 15.00
C PHE A 49 29.18 27.89 14.31
N THR A 50 30.41 28.25 13.98
CA THR A 50 31.47 27.31 13.61
C THR A 50 32.10 26.74 14.88
N PHE A 51 32.07 25.42 15.05
CA PHE A 51 32.83 24.73 16.07
C PHE A 51 34.24 24.42 15.56
N PRO A 52 35.29 24.75 16.32
CA PRO A 52 36.65 24.30 16.01
C PRO A 52 37.02 23.04 16.79
N GLY A 53 37.67 22.11 16.11
CA GLY A 53 38.65 21.21 16.70
C GLY A 53 38.21 19.85 17.14
N ALA A 54 38.29 18.85 16.26
CA ALA A 54 38.45 17.45 16.63
C ALA A 54 39.94 17.08 16.59
N SER A 55 40.53 16.87 17.75
CA SER A 55 41.87 16.35 17.90
C SER A 55 41.93 14.85 17.71
N ILE A 56 42.89 14.44 16.94
CA ILE A 56 43.32 13.08 16.65
C ILE A 56 43.85 12.40 17.90
N PHE A 57 43.30 11.24 18.25
CA PHE A 57 43.99 10.26 19.12
C PHE A 57 44.40 9.05 18.29
N LYS A 58 45.72 8.96 18.07
CA LYS A 58 46.41 7.71 17.73
C LYS A 58 46.53 6.88 19.01
N THR A 59 46.10 5.63 18.98
CA THR A 59 46.48 4.64 19.97
C THR A 59 47.30 3.55 19.29
N THR A 60 48.53 3.46 19.74
CA THR A 60 49.53 2.43 19.45
C THR A 60 49.14 1.11 20.07
N ALA A 61 49.39 0.05 19.35
CA ALA A 61 49.35 -1.33 19.83
C ALA A 61 50.45 -1.60 20.86
N ASN A 62 50.15 -2.40 21.88
CA ASN A 62 51.14 -3.27 22.50
C ASN A 62 50.49 -4.57 23.03
N GLU A 63 51.25 -5.63 22.77
CA GLU A 63 51.03 -7.04 23.05
C GLU A 63 51.00 -7.32 24.58
N SER A 64 50.31 -8.38 24.99
CA SER A 64 50.91 -9.55 25.63
C SER A 64 49.90 -10.46 26.32
N SER A 65 49.92 -11.71 25.92
CA SER A 65 50.02 -12.94 26.68
C SER A 65 48.79 -13.64 27.25
N ALA A 66 48.82 -14.94 26.90
CA ALA A 66 48.45 -16.14 27.61
C ALA A 66 47.13 -16.82 27.29
N GLN A 67 47.26 -17.84 26.42
CA GLN A 67 46.35 -19.01 26.31
C GLN A 67 46.57 -19.98 27.47
N PRO A 68 45.55 -20.77 27.83
CA PRO A 68 45.78 -22.15 28.22
C PRO A 68 45.20 -23.15 27.19
N SER A 69 46.03 -24.07 26.82
CA SER A 69 45.82 -25.22 25.97
C SER A 69 44.76 -26.18 26.52
N LEU A 70 43.83 -26.61 25.68
CA LEU A 70 42.99 -27.78 25.91
C LEU A 70 43.26 -28.83 24.81
N LYS A 71 43.55 -30.03 25.27
CA LYS A 71 43.98 -31.20 24.53
C LYS A 71 42.94 -31.64 23.47
N LYS A 72 43.44 -31.90 22.25
CA LYS A 72 42.76 -32.66 21.21
C LYS A 72 42.56 -34.12 21.63
N THR A 73 41.31 -34.57 21.59
CA THR A 73 40.99 -36.01 21.55
C THR A 73 40.61 -36.33 20.10
N GLU A 74 41.36 -37.24 19.49
CA GLU A 74 41.12 -37.73 18.14
C GLU A 74 39.91 -38.67 18.14
N SER A 75 38.97 -38.47 17.20
CA SER A 75 37.92 -39.44 16.83
C SER A 75 38.19 -40.00 15.44
N PRO A 76 37.78 -41.24 15.12
CA PRO A 76 38.31 -42.01 14.02
C PRO A 76 37.80 -41.54 12.66
N LYS A 77 38.67 -41.63 11.66
CA LYS A 77 38.40 -41.34 10.26
C LYS A 77 37.40 -42.35 9.69
N THR A 78 36.21 -41.83 9.26
CA THR A 78 35.31 -42.56 8.35
C THR A 78 35.68 -42.15 6.92
N GLU A 79 36.16 -43.11 6.13
CA GLU A 79 36.40 -42.94 4.69
C GLU A 79 35.08 -42.78 3.96
N PHE A 80 34.92 -41.64 3.26
CA PHE A 80 33.84 -41.40 2.30
C PHE A 80 34.25 -41.95 0.92
N PRO A 81 33.31 -42.52 0.15
CA PRO A 81 33.60 -42.97 -1.22
C PRO A 81 33.89 -41.76 -2.13
N PRO A 82 34.63 -41.97 -3.25
CA PRO A 82 35.07 -40.87 -4.11
C PRO A 82 33.89 -40.12 -4.76
N GLU A 83 33.95 -38.78 -4.70
CA GLU A 83 33.00 -37.88 -5.36
C GLU A 83 32.92 -38.18 -6.87
N SER A 84 31.70 -38.30 -7.36
CA SER A 84 31.40 -38.35 -8.78
C SER A 84 31.86 -37.07 -9.48
N PRO A 85 32.32 -37.13 -10.74
CA PRO A 85 32.82 -35.96 -11.45
C PRO A 85 31.71 -34.88 -11.53
N LYS A 86 32.00 -33.68 -11.01
CA LYS A 86 31.14 -32.53 -11.18
C LYS A 86 31.01 -32.22 -12.66
N THR A 87 29.84 -32.42 -13.22
CA THR A 87 29.48 -31.86 -14.53
C THR A 87 29.53 -30.36 -14.42
N GLU A 88 30.59 -29.74 -14.91
CA GLU A 88 30.62 -28.27 -15.10
C GLU A 88 29.58 -27.92 -16.16
N PHE A 89 28.46 -27.35 -15.70
CA PHE A 89 27.57 -26.67 -16.61
C PHE A 89 28.31 -25.46 -17.18
N PRO A 90 28.19 -25.20 -18.49
CA PRO A 90 28.77 -23.97 -19.06
C PRO A 90 28.23 -22.76 -18.29
N PRO A 91 29.07 -21.76 -18.00
CA PRO A 91 28.64 -20.58 -17.28
C PRO A 91 27.46 -19.94 -18.01
N GLU A 92 26.38 -19.67 -17.30
CA GLU A 92 25.25 -18.91 -17.87
C GLU A 92 25.81 -17.61 -18.50
N PRO A 93 25.35 -17.24 -19.71
CA PRO A 93 25.81 -16.01 -20.32
C PRO A 93 25.50 -14.84 -19.37
N ALA A 94 26.52 -14.04 -19.08
CA ALA A 94 26.41 -12.93 -18.16
C ALA A 94 25.21 -12.05 -18.56
N LYS A 95 24.25 -11.86 -17.64
CA LYS A 95 23.09 -11.00 -17.87
C LYS A 95 23.61 -9.60 -18.21
N LYS A 96 23.06 -9.01 -19.28
CA LYS A 96 23.42 -7.66 -19.68
C LYS A 96 22.81 -6.66 -18.70
N GLU A 97 23.62 -6.20 -17.77
CA GLU A 97 23.22 -5.19 -16.77
C GLU A 97 23.21 -3.77 -17.38
N PHE A 98 22.23 -2.98 -16.96
CA PHE A 98 22.09 -1.58 -17.33
C PHE A 98 22.07 -0.72 -16.06
N PRO A 99 23.22 -0.43 -15.44
CA PRO A 99 23.30 0.47 -14.29
C PRO A 99 22.86 1.87 -14.67
N ILE A 100 22.38 2.64 -13.69
CA ILE A 100 22.09 4.06 -13.90
C ILE A 100 23.41 4.82 -14.05
N ASN A 101 23.53 5.59 -15.12
CA ASN A 101 24.65 6.47 -15.35
C ASN A 101 24.26 7.93 -15.11
N CYS A 102 24.84 8.56 -14.06
CA CYS A 102 24.61 9.94 -13.70
C CYS A 102 25.91 10.77 -13.88
N PRO A 103 26.32 11.12 -15.11
CA PRO A 103 27.60 11.77 -15.36
C PRO A 103 27.71 13.17 -14.73
N ASN A 104 26.59 13.90 -14.58
CA ASN A 104 26.55 15.25 -14.01
C ASN A 104 25.40 15.39 -13.02
N ALA A 105 25.70 15.41 -11.74
CA ALA A 105 24.73 15.46 -10.64
C ALA A 105 23.96 16.80 -10.52
N THR A 106 24.31 17.81 -11.31
CA THR A 106 23.79 19.19 -11.17
C THR A 106 22.90 19.64 -12.32
N THR A 107 22.83 18.88 -13.42
CA THR A 107 22.04 19.24 -14.60
C THR A 107 20.84 18.33 -14.76
N LYS A 108 19.75 18.85 -15.35
CA LYS A 108 18.58 18.04 -15.74
C LYS A 108 19.04 16.93 -16.67
N GLN A 109 18.98 15.69 -16.18
CA GLN A 109 19.38 14.53 -16.97
C GLN A 109 18.43 14.30 -18.13
N THR A 110 18.97 13.99 -19.27
CA THR A 110 18.23 13.48 -20.43
C THR A 110 18.35 11.96 -20.46
N CYS A 111 17.40 11.31 -21.10
CA CYS A 111 17.46 9.87 -21.27
C CYS A 111 18.62 9.47 -22.22
N PRO A 112 19.35 8.38 -21.91
CA PRO A 112 20.39 7.86 -22.79
C PRO A 112 19.84 7.52 -24.17
N LEU A 113 20.62 7.76 -25.22
CA LEU A 113 20.23 7.43 -26.60
C LEU A 113 20.25 5.91 -26.86
N ASP A 114 21.07 5.18 -26.13
CA ASP A 114 21.27 3.74 -26.20
C ASP A 114 20.37 2.95 -25.22
N TYR A 115 19.37 3.63 -24.65
CA TYR A 115 18.38 2.95 -23.79
C TYR A 115 17.74 1.77 -24.54
N PRO A 116 17.67 0.57 -23.93
CA PRO A 116 17.19 -0.62 -24.63
C PRO A 116 15.70 -0.48 -24.94
N LEU A 117 15.37 -0.29 -26.22
CA LEU A 117 13.99 -0.22 -26.72
C LEU A 117 13.45 -1.58 -27.15
N LYS A 118 14.29 -2.61 -27.18
CA LYS A 118 13.93 -3.99 -27.55
C LYS A 118 14.77 -4.98 -26.76
N HIS A 119 14.13 -6.05 -26.32
CA HIS A 119 14.78 -7.22 -25.78
C HIS A 119 14.01 -8.46 -26.21
N GLU A 120 14.71 -9.49 -26.68
CA GLU A 120 14.12 -10.77 -27.04
C GLU A 120 14.03 -11.66 -25.81
N THR A 121 12.82 -12.06 -25.47
CA THR A 121 12.59 -13.05 -24.39
C THR A 121 12.85 -14.46 -24.91
N LYS A 122 13.28 -15.35 -24.04
CA LYS A 122 13.38 -16.79 -24.34
C LYS A 122 12.00 -17.32 -24.73
N ASN A 123 11.96 -18.23 -25.68
CA ASN A 123 10.73 -18.91 -26.07
C ASN A 123 10.39 -20.00 -25.04
N ILE A 124 9.83 -19.60 -23.93
CA ILE A 124 9.37 -20.47 -22.84
C ILE A 124 7.89 -20.21 -22.60
N ASP A 125 7.14 -21.28 -22.26
CA ASP A 125 5.75 -21.13 -21.86
C ASP A 125 5.66 -20.21 -20.63
N ALA A 126 4.85 -19.16 -20.76
CA ALA A 126 4.63 -18.23 -19.65
C ALA A 126 3.82 -18.92 -18.54
N GLU A 127 4.27 -18.79 -17.30
CA GLU A 127 3.48 -19.22 -16.14
C GLU A 127 2.14 -18.47 -16.08
N VAL A 128 1.13 -19.04 -15.41
CA VAL A 128 -0.16 -18.38 -15.22
C VAL A 128 -0.03 -17.32 -14.13
N CYS A 129 -0.53 -16.11 -14.39
CA CYS A 129 -0.56 -15.04 -13.39
C CYS A 129 -1.44 -15.40 -12.18
N PRO A 130 -1.17 -14.82 -10.99
CA PRO A 130 -2.02 -14.97 -9.83
C PRO A 130 -3.49 -14.68 -10.11
N GLU A 131 -4.39 -15.41 -9.47
CA GLU A 131 -5.85 -15.35 -9.70
C GLU A 131 -6.44 -13.93 -9.59
N TYR A 132 -5.87 -13.07 -8.74
CA TYR A 132 -6.37 -11.71 -8.59
C TYR A 132 -6.19 -10.83 -9.84
N PHE A 133 -5.36 -11.22 -10.81
CA PHE A 133 -5.24 -10.51 -12.09
C PHE A 133 -6.55 -10.50 -12.90
N ARG A 134 -7.44 -11.45 -12.65
CA ARG A 134 -8.78 -11.49 -13.26
C ARG A 134 -9.60 -10.22 -12.98
N TRP A 135 -9.28 -9.51 -11.88
CA TRP A 135 -9.94 -8.23 -11.56
C TRP A 135 -9.60 -7.11 -12.55
N ILE A 136 -8.50 -7.20 -13.31
CA ILE A 136 -8.19 -6.28 -14.41
C ILE A 136 -9.37 -6.21 -15.39
N HIS A 137 -9.96 -7.37 -15.71
CA HIS A 137 -11.10 -7.43 -16.63
C HIS A 137 -12.35 -6.76 -16.07
N GLU A 138 -12.56 -6.83 -14.76
CA GLU A 138 -13.69 -6.21 -14.06
C GLU A 138 -13.50 -4.70 -13.93
N ASP A 139 -12.29 -4.26 -13.58
CA ASP A 139 -11.95 -2.85 -13.44
C ASP A 139 -12.04 -2.10 -14.79
N LEU A 140 -11.70 -2.76 -15.89
CA LEU A 140 -11.81 -2.21 -17.25
C LEU A 140 -13.17 -2.45 -17.92
N ARG A 141 -14.08 -3.22 -17.30
CA ARG A 141 -15.40 -3.54 -17.87
C ARG A 141 -16.22 -2.33 -18.29
N PRO A 142 -16.22 -1.17 -17.57
CA PRO A 142 -17.01 0.00 -17.96
C PRO A 142 -16.76 0.49 -19.38
N TRP A 143 -15.54 0.29 -19.90
CA TRP A 143 -15.15 0.77 -21.24
C TRP A 143 -15.16 -0.30 -22.33
N LYS A 144 -15.41 -1.58 -22.00
CA LYS A 144 -15.34 -2.68 -22.99
C LYS A 144 -16.29 -2.50 -24.18
N ALA A 145 -17.48 -1.97 -23.96
CA ALA A 145 -18.48 -1.80 -25.02
C ALA A 145 -18.24 -0.53 -25.85
N ALA A 146 -18.03 0.62 -25.20
CA ALA A 146 -17.94 1.92 -25.86
C ALA A 146 -16.51 2.29 -26.29
N GLY A 147 -15.51 1.75 -25.62
CA GLY A 147 -14.12 2.19 -25.71
C GLY A 147 -13.88 3.49 -24.96
N ILE A 148 -12.67 4.00 -25.06
CA ILE A 148 -12.20 5.24 -24.44
C ILE A 148 -11.88 6.24 -25.54
N THR A 149 -12.57 7.39 -25.54
CA THR A 149 -12.30 8.45 -26.50
C THR A 149 -11.33 9.49 -25.92
N ARG A 150 -10.73 10.30 -26.79
CA ARG A 150 -9.84 11.39 -26.36
C ARG A 150 -10.57 12.41 -25.50
N GLU A 151 -11.83 12.70 -25.80
CA GLU A 151 -12.65 13.64 -25.04
C GLU A 151 -12.90 13.15 -23.60
N MET A 152 -13.07 11.84 -23.42
CA MET A 152 -13.21 11.24 -22.07
C MET A 152 -11.91 11.40 -21.28
N LEU A 153 -10.77 11.19 -21.93
CA LEU A 153 -9.46 11.34 -21.29
C LEU A 153 -9.14 12.81 -20.98
N GLU A 154 -9.33 13.72 -21.92
CA GLU A 154 -9.09 15.16 -21.70
C GLU A 154 -10.07 15.76 -20.68
N GLY A 155 -11.28 15.27 -20.61
CA GLY A 155 -12.31 15.73 -19.68
C GLY A 155 -11.96 15.54 -18.20
N ILE A 156 -11.01 14.66 -17.89
CA ILE A 156 -10.57 14.40 -16.49
C ILE A 156 -9.24 15.08 -16.14
N LYS A 157 -8.64 15.83 -17.05
CA LYS A 157 -7.33 16.46 -16.86
C LYS A 157 -7.25 17.31 -15.57
N SER A 158 -8.30 18.06 -15.25
CA SER A 158 -8.34 18.91 -14.05
C SER A 158 -8.33 18.13 -12.74
N THR A 159 -8.75 16.85 -12.76
CA THR A 159 -8.76 15.96 -11.60
C THR A 159 -7.43 15.18 -11.49
N ALA A 160 -6.78 14.91 -12.60
CA ALA A 160 -5.52 14.18 -12.65
C ALA A 160 -4.34 15.00 -12.10
N HIS A 161 -3.33 14.32 -11.57
CA HIS A 161 -2.03 14.91 -11.22
C HIS A 161 -1.10 14.94 -12.44
N PHE A 162 -1.18 13.90 -13.27
CA PHE A 162 -0.33 13.77 -14.45
C PHE A 162 -0.98 12.88 -15.52
N ARG A 163 -0.40 12.97 -16.71
CA ARG A 163 -0.64 12.05 -17.84
C ARG A 163 0.64 11.28 -18.12
N ILE A 164 0.51 9.99 -18.36
CA ILE A 164 1.55 9.15 -18.95
C ILE A 164 1.19 8.86 -20.39
N VAL A 165 2.16 8.97 -21.27
CA VAL A 165 2.05 8.58 -22.69
C VAL A 165 3.14 7.56 -22.98
N VAL A 166 2.74 6.38 -23.43
CA VAL A 166 3.66 5.42 -24.05
C VAL A 166 3.52 5.58 -25.55
N HIS A 167 4.62 5.89 -26.22
CA HIS A 167 4.65 6.08 -27.66
C HIS A 167 5.95 5.54 -28.27
N LYS A 168 5.81 4.60 -29.18
CA LYS A 168 6.93 3.93 -29.86
C LYS A 168 8.00 3.37 -28.90
N GLY A 169 7.53 2.72 -27.83
CA GLY A 169 8.39 2.09 -26.81
C GLY A 169 9.03 3.04 -25.80
N LYS A 170 8.75 4.35 -25.87
CA LYS A 170 9.22 5.35 -24.93
C LYS A 170 8.07 5.84 -24.04
N VAL A 171 8.40 6.25 -22.83
CA VAL A 171 7.45 6.75 -21.83
C VAL A 171 7.65 8.26 -21.68
N TYR A 172 6.54 9.02 -21.70
CA TYR A 172 6.54 10.46 -21.53
C TYR A 172 5.60 10.88 -20.41
N LEU A 173 6.01 11.88 -19.66
CA LEU A 173 5.29 12.49 -18.54
C LEU A 173 4.82 13.91 -18.91
N ASP A 174 3.52 14.17 -18.75
CA ASP A 174 2.90 15.49 -18.78
C ASP A 174 2.29 15.77 -17.38
N LYS A 175 3.02 16.54 -16.54
CA LYS A 175 2.66 16.81 -15.14
C LYS A 175 1.79 18.06 -15.05
N PHE A 176 0.65 17.97 -14.33
CA PHE A 176 -0.32 19.06 -14.16
C PHE A 176 -0.20 19.73 -12.79
N ARG A 177 -0.05 18.92 -11.74
CA ARG A 177 0.06 19.40 -10.36
C ARG A 177 0.90 18.42 -9.52
N PRO A 178 1.53 18.89 -8.43
CA PRO A 178 2.29 18.01 -7.55
C PRO A 178 1.35 17.12 -6.72
N ALA A 179 1.81 15.90 -6.42
CA ALA A 179 1.18 15.03 -5.43
C ALA A 179 1.71 15.31 -4.01
N TYR A 180 1.07 14.69 -3.03
CA TYR A 180 1.53 14.74 -1.65
C TYR A 180 2.76 13.84 -1.46
N GLN A 181 3.84 14.38 -0.91
CA GLN A 181 5.11 13.69 -0.68
C GLN A 181 5.68 13.11 -1.98
N THR A 182 6.43 11.99 -1.92
CA THR A 182 7.06 11.36 -3.08
C THR A 182 6.18 10.30 -3.77
N ARG A 183 4.84 10.40 -3.63
CA ARG A 183 3.91 9.42 -4.23
C ARG A 183 4.04 9.34 -5.74
N GLU A 184 4.08 10.48 -6.42
CA GLU A 184 4.21 10.52 -7.88
C GLU A 184 5.60 10.10 -8.34
N GLU A 185 6.66 10.52 -7.65
CA GLU A 185 8.03 10.18 -8.00
C GLU A 185 8.25 8.66 -8.02
N PHE A 186 7.75 7.95 -7.00
CA PHE A 186 7.85 6.49 -6.96
C PHE A 186 6.84 5.79 -7.88
N THR A 187 5.72 6.42 -8.24
CA THR A 187 4.83 5.92 -9.31
C THR A 187 5.53 6.04 -10.66
N PHE A 188 6.15 7.19 -10.97
CA PHE A 188 6.93 7.37 -12.20
C PHE A 188 8.10 6.38 -12.24
N TRP A 189 8.79 6.22 -11.11
CA TRP A 189 9.87 5.26 -10.98
C TRP A 189 9.41 3.85 -11.33
N GLY A 190 8.29 3.39 -10.75
CA GLY A 190 7.71 2.08 -11.03
C GLY A 190 7.37 1.86 -12.50
N ILE A 191 6.80 2.88 -13.18
CA ILE A 191 6.50 2.83 -14.62
C ILE A 191 7.79 2.79 -15.45
N ALA A 192 8.81 3.55 -15.07
CA ALA A 192 10.12 3.52 -15.72
C ALA A 192 10.80 2.14 -15.55
N GLN A 193 10.68 1.52 -14.35
CA GLN A 193 11.20 0.18 -14.11
C GLN A 193 10.44 -0.89 -14.90
N LEU A 194 9.12 -0.75 -15.07
CA LEU A 194 8.35 -1.65 -15.95
C LEU A 194 8.83 -1.57 -17.40
N ALA A 195 9.04 -0.35 -17.94
CA ALA A 195 9.56 -0.16 -19.29
C ALA A 195 10.99 -0.73 -19.44
N ARG A 196 11.78 -0.68 -18.37
CA ARG A 196 13.12 -1.24 -18.29
C ARG A 196 13.13 -2.76 -18.22
N LEU A 197 12.15 -3.36 -17.50
CA LEU A 197 12.00 -4.80 -17.39
C LEU A 197 11.52 -5.43 -18.70
N TYR A 198 10.61 -4.77 -19.42
CA TYR A 198 10.00 -5.23 -20.67
C TYR A 198 10.19 -4.21 -21.80
N PRO A 199 11.44 -3.98 -22.29
CA PRO A 199 11.74 -2.96 -23.27
C PRO A 199 10.95 -3.15 -24.57
N GLY A 200 10.21 -2.12 -24.99
CA GLY A 200 9.43 -2.11 -26.23
C GLY A 200 8.22 -3.04 -26.26
N LYS A 201 7.85 -3.66 -25.11
CA LYS A 201 6.69 -4.56 -25.03
C LYS A 201 5.39 -3.83 -24.65
N LEU A 202 5.48 -2.65 -24.01
CA LEU A 202 4.30 -1.86 -23.71
C LEU A 202 3.68 -1.30 -24.99
N PRO A 203 2.37 -1.44 -25.17
CA PRO A 203 1.67 -0.84 -26.30
C PRO A 203 1.63 0.69 -26.19
N ASP A 204 1.45 1.37 -27.30
CA ASP A 204 1.15 2.79 -27.31
C ASP A 204 -0.14 3.08 -26.56
N LEU A 205 -0.10 3.99 -25.58
CA LEU A 205 -1.24 4.38 -24.76
C LEU A 205 -1.11 5.79 -24.18
N GLU A 206 -2.23 6.36 -23.76
CA GLU A 206 -2.30 7.56 -22.94
C GLU A 206 -3.22 7.28 -21.75
N LEU A 207 -2.78 7.65 -20.53
CA LEU A 207 -3.58 7.53 -19.33
C LEU A 207 -3.47 8.77 -18.44
N MET A 208 -4.52 9.00 -17.63
CA MET A 208 -4.55 10.02 -16.59
C MET A 208 -4.46 9.35 -15.23
N PHE A 209 -3.73 9.95 -14.30
CA PHE A 209 -3.49 9.41 -12.96
C PHE A 209 -3.77 10.44 -11.87
N GLN A 210 -4.40 10.00 -10.78
CA GLN A 210 -4.62 10.78 -9.57
C GLN A 210 -3.93 10.12 -8.36
N CYS A 211 -3.17 10.91 -7.59
CA CYS A 211 -2.38 10.45 -6.43
C CYS A 211 -3.06 10.72 -5.07
N GLU A 212 -4.32 11.10 -5.04
CA GLU A 212 -5.06 11.30 -3.79
C GLU A 212 -5.38 9.96 -3.10
N ASP A 213 -5.92 10.03 -1.87
CA ASP A 213 -6.27 8.80 -1.14
C ASP A 213 -7.58 8.18 -1.65
N ARG A 214 -8.57 8.99 -2.04
CA ARG A 214 -9.91 8.51 -2.39
C ARG A 214 -10.17 8.53 -3.88
N PRO A 215 -10.76 7.45 -4.43
CA PRO A 215 -11.26 7.43 -5.81
C PRO A 215 -12.18 8.60 -6.12
N ALA A 216 -12.06 9.15 -7.34
CA ALA A 216 -12.70 10.39 -7.74
C ALA A 216 -13.90 10.19 -8.69
N ILE A 217 -13.95 9.09 -9.46
CA ILE A 217 -14.96 8.88 -10.51
C ILE A 217 -16.16 8.14 -9.93
N LYS A 218 -17.08 8.88 -9.33
CA LYS A 218 -18.24 8.28 -8.66
C LYS A 218 -19.25 7.70 -9.64
N LYS A 219 -19.71 6.48 -9.41
CA LYS A 219 -20.72 5.80 -10.27
C LYS A 219 -22.05 6.55 -10.35
N GLU A 220 -22.40 7.29 -9.31
CA GLU A 220 -23.64 8.08 -9.25
C GLU A 220 -23.67 9.21 -10.28
N ASP A 221 -22.51 9.78 -10.65
CA ASP A 221 -22.40 10.88 -11.61
C ASP A 221 -22.54 10.44 -13.06
N TYR A 222 -22.44 9.14 -13.32
CA TYR A 222 -22.42 8.54 -14.67
C TYR A 222 -23.58 7.59 -14.91
N LYS A 223 -24.79 7.93 -14.44
CA LYS A 223 -26.03 7.17 -14.69
C LYS A 223 -26.70 7.60 -16.00
N GLY A 224 -27.49 6.70 -16.58
CA GLY A 224 -28.26 6.95 -17.80
C GLY A 224 -27.36 7.27 -19.01
N SER A 225 -27.67 8.33 -19.77
CA SER A 225 -26.93 8.73 -20.97
C SER A 225 -25.47 9.12 -20.72
N LYS A 226 -25.09 9.46 -19.49
CA LYS A 226 -23.70 9.73 -19.10
C LYS A 226 -22.85 8.46 -18.97
N GLY A 227 -23.47 7.28 -18.86
CA GLY A 227 -22.77 6.00 -18.69
C GLY A 227 -21.83 5.62 -19.83
N THR A 228 -22.00 6.23 -21.02
CA THR A 228 -21.10 6.02 -22.17
C THR A 228 -19.91 6.99 -22.21
N LYS A 229 -19.81 7.93 -21.26
CA LYS A 229 -18.78 8.97 -21.21
C LYS A 229 -17.99 8.95 -19.89
N ILE A 230 -17.84 7.77 -19.30
CA ILE A 230 -17.07 7.60 -18.05
C ILE A 230 -15.60 7.89 -18.34
N PRO A 231 -14.97 8.91 -17.72
CA PRO A 231 -13.55 9.16 -17.93
C PRO A 231 -12.70 8.08 -17.24
N PRO A 232 -11.67 7.57 -17.90
CA PRO A 232 -10.75 6.62 -17.28
C PRO A 232 -9.75 7.38 -16.42
N LEU A 233 -9.67 7.05 -15.14
CA LEU A 233 -8.71 7.62 -14.20
C LEU A 233 -8.04 6.50 -13.43
N PHE A 234 -6.71 6.42 -13.50
CA PHE A 234 -5.91 5.52 -12.69
C PHE A 234 -5.74 6.08 -11.28
N HIS A 235 -5.76 5.19 -10.30
CA HIS A 235 -5.68 5.52 -8.90
C HIS A 235 -5.05 4.37 -8.11
N TYR A 236 -4.57 4.59 -6.88
CA TYR A 236 -3.93 3.52 -6.09
C TYR A 236 -4.93 2.52 -5.49
N CYS A 237 -6.19 2.87 -5.39
CA CYS A 237 -7.24 1.98 -4.91
C CYS A 237 -8.55 2.18 -5.68
N GLY A 238 -9.42 1.20 -5.60
CA GLY A 238 -10.79 1.25 -6.07
C GLY A 238 -11.78 1.25 -4.92
N HIS A 239 -13.04 1.60 -5.23
CA HIS A 239 -14.17 1.53 -4.32
C HIS A 239 -15.40 1.03 -5.09
N HIS A 240 -16.29 0.28 -4.43
CA HIS A 240 -17.47 -0.29 -5.10
C HIS A 240 -18.41 0.76 -5.71
N THR A 241 -18.37 2.03 -5.26
CA THR A 241 -19.14 3.15 -5.80
C THR A 241 -18.36 4.04 -6.78
N ALA A 242 -17.15 3.65 -7.16
CA ALA A 242 -16.28 4.41 -8.08
C ALA A 242 -15.89 3.59 -9.31
N PHE A 243 -15.44 4.27 -10.36
CA PHE A 243 -14.92 3.68 -11.59
C PHE A 243 -13.41 3.82 -11.75
N ASP A 244 -12.72 4.37 -10.75
CA ASP A 244 -11.28 4.52 -10.78
C ASP A 244 -10.60 3.15 -10.96
N ILE A 245 -9.51 3.14 -11.73
CA ILE A 245 -8.79 1.92 -12.12
C ILE A 245 -7.63 1.71 -11.13
N PRO A 246 -7.66 0.66 -10.31
CA PRO A 246 -6.60 0.40 -9.33
C PRO A 246 -5.25 0.12 -10.00
N PHE A 247 -4.21 0.76 -9.48
CA PHE A 247 -2.82 0.62 -9.90
C PHE A 247 -1.94 0.37 -8.67
N PRO A 248 -0.79 -0.32 -8.79
CA PRO A 248 0.12 -0.49 -7.67
C PRO A 248 0.50 0.84 -7.03
N ASP A 249 0.43 0.92 -5.70
CA ASP A 249 0.81 2.12 -4.99
C ASP A 249 2.33 2.32 -4.94
N TRP A 250 2.76 3.53 -4.69
CA TRP A 250 4.17 3.93 -4.69
C TRP A 250 5.04 3.17 -3.69
N SER A 251 4.45 2.66 -2.59
CA SER A 251 5.21 2.00 -1.53
C SER A 251 5.80 0.65 -1.95
N PHE A 252 5.44 0.10 -3.10
CA PHE A 252 6.16 -1.04 -3.68
C PHE A 252 7.61 -0.69 -4.01
N TRP A 253 7.89 0.56 -4.37
CA TRP A 253 9.23 1.05 -4.66
C TRP A 253 9.85 1.87 -3.53
N GLY A 254 9.04 2.29 -2.55
CA GLY A 254 9.48 2.97 -1.35
C GLY A 254 8.62 4.18 -0.97
N TRP A 255 8.70 4.56 0.30
CA TRP A 255 8.08 5.77 0.84
C TRP A 255 9.03 6.41 1.87
N PRO A 256 9.96 7.27 1.40
CA PRO A 256 11.05 7.81 2.22
C PRO A 256 10.60 8.62 3.43
N GLU A 257 9.50 9.38 3.33
CA GLU A 257 9.01 10.26 4.38
C GLU A 257 8.55 9.52 5.65
N VAL A 258 8.29 8.23 5.52
CA VAL A 258 7.93 7.34 6.64
C VAL A 258 8.85 6.13 6.73
N ASN A 259 10.01 6.20 6.05
CA ASN A 259 11.05 5.18 6.03
C ASN A 259 10.57 3.78 5.62
N ILE A 260 9.55 3.70 4.78
CA ILE A 260 9.12 2.44 4.18
C ILE A 260 10.05 2.14 3.00
N LYS A 261 10.90 1.14 3.16
CA LYS A 261 11.85 0.66 2.14
C LYS A 261 11.11 -0.04 0.98
N PRO A 262 11.74 -0.26 -0.18
CA PRO A 262 11.17 -1.04 -1.28
C PRO A 262 10.64 -2.40 -0.81
N TRP A 263 9.53 -2.83 -1.41
CA TRP A 263 8.76 -4.00 -0.95
C TRP A 263 9.58 -5.29 -0.89
N GLU A 264 10.37 -5.58 -1.90
CA GLU A 264 11.15 -6.83 -1.96
C GLU A 264 12.12 -6.97 -0.78
N SER A 265 12.89 -5.92 -0.49
CA SER A 265 13.80 -5.90 0.66
C SER A 265 13.05 -5.87 2.01
N THR A 266 11.90 -5.20 2.06
CA THR A 266 11.07 -5.16 3.26
C THR A 266 10.43 -6.52 3.54
N LEU A 267 9.94 -7.22 2.52
CA LEU A 267 9.38 -8.58 2.65
C LEU A 267 10.42 -9.53 3.22
N SER A 268 11.63 -9.56 2.63
CA SER A 268 12.72 -10.43 3.12
C SER A 268 13.09 -10.14 4.57
N ALA A 269 13.16 -8.86 4.96
CA ALA A 269 13.46 -8.47 6.34
C ALA A 269 12.34 -8.86 7.32
N ILE A 270 11.08 -8.76 6.91
CA ILE A 270 9.92 -9.20 7.71
C ILE A 270 9.95 -10.72 7.88
N GLU A 271 10.18 -11.47 6.79
CA GLU A 271 10.25 -12.94 6.84
C GLU A 271 11.38 -13.43 7.75
N GLU A 272 12.57 -12.83 7.64
CA GLU A 272 13.70 -13.13 8.52
C GLU A 272 13.35 -12.89 10.00
N LYS A 273 12.77 -11.74 10.32
CA LYS A 273 12.37 -11.40 11.70
C LYS A 273 11.23 -12.27 12.22
N ALA A 274 10.25 -12.59 11.40
CA ALA A 274 9.13 -13.46 11.77
C ALA A 274 9.61 -14.87 12.18
N GLN A 275 10.66 -15.39 11.54
CA GLN A 275 11.26 -16.69 11.86
C GLN A 275 12.05 -16.70 13.18
N MET A 276 12.46 -15.52 13.70
CA MET A 276 13.24 -15.43 14.96
C MET A 276 12.40 -15.72 16.21
N ILE A 277 11.08 -15.57 16.14
CA ILE A 277 10.18 -15.76 17.29
C ILE A 277 9.15 -16.83 16.90
N SER A 278 9.17 -17.98 17.58
CA SER A 278 8.18 -19.02 17.32
C SER A 278 6.78 -18.52 17.62
N TRP A 279 5.75 -19.07 16.96
CA TRP A 279 4.35 -18.68 17.19
C TRP A 279 3.98 -18.70 18.69
N ASN A 280 4.41 -19.71 19.41
CA ASN A 280 4.06 -19.87 20.84
C ASN A 280 4.72 -18.83 21.75
N ASP A 281 5.87 -18.29 21.31
CA ASP A 281 6.64 -17.29 22.08
C ASP A 281 6.20 -15.86 21.77
N ARG A 282 5.35 -15.66 20.74
CA ARG A 282 4.78 -14.34 20.41
C ARG A 282 3.73 -13.92 21.43
N GLU A 283 3.60 -12.60 21.60
CA GLU A 283 2.60 -11.99 22.48
C GLU A 283 1.17 -12.41 22.08
N PRO A 284 0.35 -12.96 23.01
CA PRO A 284 -0.99 -13.44 22.69
C PRO A 284 -2.04 -12.31 22.68
N TYR A 285 -1.73 -11.23 22.00
CA TYR A 285 -2.55 -10.03 21.85
C TYR A 285 -2.62 -9.59 20.41
N ALA A 286 -3.68 -8.86 20.07
CA ALA A 286 -3.82 -8.24 18.78
C ALA A 286 -3.06 -6.90 18.74
N TYR A 287 -2.11 -6.78 17.82
CA TYR A 287 -1.23 -5.63 17.71
C TYR A 287 -1.62 -4.70 16.56
N TRP A 288 -1.56 -3.41 16.82
CA TRP A 288 -1.60 -2.37 15.81
C TRP A 288 -0.76 -1.17 16.23
N LYS A 289 0.01 -0.64 15.27
CA LYS A 289 0.73 0.63 15.41
C LYS A 289 0.50 1.47 14.16
N GLY A 290 0.06 2.71 14.32
CA GLY A 290 -0.22 3.60 13.21
C GLY A 290 -0.72 4.98 13.64
N ASN A 291 -0.95 5.87 12.68
CA ASN A 291 -1.53 7.18 12.95
C ASN A 291 -3.06 7.08 13.12
N PRO A 292 -3.62 7.32 14.31
CA PRO A 292 -5.05 7.20 14.58
C PRO A 292 -5.87 8.36 14.00
N THR A 293 -5.25 9.48 13.62
CA THR A 293 -5.97 10.68 13.16
C THR A 293 -6.39 10.60 11.69
N THR A 294 -5.88 9.62 10.93
CA THR A 294 -6.17 9.48 9.49
C THR A 294 -7.58 8.98 9.20
N SER A 295 -8.24 8.32 10.16
CA SER A 295 -9.64 7.91 10.01
C SER A 295 -10.35 7.78 11.36
N ARG A 296 -11.69 7.95 11.33
CA ARG A 296 -12.54 7.69 12.51
C ARG A 296 -12.38 6.25 13.00
N GLY A 297 -12.28 5.28 12.08
CA GLY A 297 -12.11 3.87 12.43
C GLY A 297 -10.86 3.61 13.28
N ARG A 298 -9.73 4.24 12.93
CA ARG A 298 -8.49 4.13 13.73
C ARG A 298 -8.61 4.81 15.09
N GLY A 299 -9.30 5.94 15.18
CA GLY A 299 -9.62 6.58 16.46
C GLY A 299 -10.50 5.70 17.37
N GLU A 300 -11.47 4.99 16.78
CA GLU A 300 -12.30 4.02 17.52
C GLU A 300 -11.47 2.78 17.95
N LEU A 301 -10.49 2.35 17.15
CA LEU A 301 -9.61 1.24 17.49
C LEU A 301 -8.78 1.51 18.75
N LEU A 302 -8.37 2.75 19.00
CA LEU A 302 -7.65 3.11 20.25
C LEU A 302 -8.45 2.78 21.51
N LYS A 303 -9.78 2.74 21.44
CA LYS A 303 -10.65 2.38 22.55
C LYS A 303 -10.57 0.89 22.91
N CYS A 304 -9.96 0.07 22.06
CA CYS A 304 -9.76 -1.35 22.29
C CYS A 304 -8.49 -1.66 23.10
N ASN A 305 -7.71 -0.66 23.48
CA ASN A 305 -6.64 -0.86 24.44
C ASN A 305 -7.19 -1.34 25.77
N ASP A 306 -6.32 -1.98 26.55
CA ASP A 306 -6.65 -2.47 27.86
C ASP A 306 -7.31 -1.38 28.71
N SER A 307 -8.47 -1.70 29.28
CA SER A 307 -9.22 -0.83 30.17
C SER A 307 -9.30 -1.50 31.57
N LYS A 308 -9.59 -0.72 32.60
CA LYS A 308 -9.76 -1.25 33.96
C LYS A 308 -10.93 -2.23 34.06
N GLU A 309 -11.86 -2.21 33.12
CA GLU A 309 -13.10 -3.02 33.16
C GLU A 309 -13.00 -4.28 32.30
N ILE A 310 -12.43 -4.16 31.10
CA ILE A 310 -12.36 -5.27 30.13
C ILE A 310 -11.02 -5.23 29.41
N ASP A 311 -10.26 -6.32 29.46
CA ASP A 311 -9.15 -6.57 28.54
C ASP A 311 -9.74 -7.02 27.18
N TRP A 312 -9.67 -6.13 26.19
CA TRP A 312 -10.09 -6.41 24.81
C TRP A 312 -9.09 -7.25 24.04
N LYS A 313 -8.01 -7.71 24.66
CA LYS A 313 -6.95 -8.49 24.03
C LYS A 313 -6.25 -7.75 22.88
N ALA A 314 -6.22 -6.42 22.92
CA ALA A 314 -5.56 -5.57 21.93
C ALA A 314 -4.47 -4.72 22.57
N ARG A 315 -3.42 -4.47 21.79
CA ARG A 315 -2.29 -3.56 22.10
C ARG A 315 -2.16 -2.60 20.93
N VAL A 316 -2.72 -1.41 21.08
CA VAL A 316 -2.89 -0.42 20.03
C VAL A 316 -2.03 0.80 20.34
N TYR A 317 -1.09 1.11 19.43
CA TYR A 317 -0.09 2.15 19.63
C TYR A 317 -0.26 3.29 18.64
N ASN A 318 -0.18 4.51 19.15
CA ASN A 318 -0.13 5.71 18.31
C ASN A 318 1.26 5.85 17.68
N GLN A 319 1.31 6.02 16.36
CA GLN A 319 2.51 6.35 15.60
C GLN A 319 2.57 7.87 15.40
N ASP A 320 3.53 8.52 16.04
CA ASP A 320 3.86 9.93 15.82
C ASP A 320 5.00 10.03 14.80
N TRP A 321 4.65 10.38 13.57
CA TRP A 321 5.62 10.51 12.48
C TRP A 321 6.59 11.68 12.65
N GLY A 322 6.18 12.76 13.33
CA GLY A 322 7.06 13.89 13.63
C GLY A 322 8.19 13.49 14.57
N ARG A 323 7.84 12.75 15.63
CA ARG A 323 8.80 12.18 16.56
C ARG A 323 9.72 11.14 15.89
N GLU A 324 9.15 10.21 15.13
CA GLU A 324 9.93 9.17 14.43
C GLU A 324 10.95 9.78 13.47
N MET A 325 10.55 10.81 12.71
CA MET A 325 11.46 11.53 11.82
C MET A 325 12.61 12.19 12.59
N ALA A 326 12.32 12.83 13.73
CA ALA A 326 13.34 13.48 14.56
C ALA A 326 14.29 12.45 15.21
N GLU A 327 13.81 11.24 15.50
CA GLU A 327 14.58 10.16 16.13
C GLU A 327 15.21 9.19 15.11
N GLY A 328 15.11 9.48 13.79
CA GLY A 328 15.68 8.65 12.71
C GLY A 328 14.95 7.32 12.52
N PHE A 329 13.62 7.31 12.74
CA PHE A 329 12.73 6.16 12.55
C PHE A 329 13.06 4.90 13.37
N LYS A 330 13.63 5.08 14.56
CA LYS A 330 14.11 3.97 15.42
C LYS A 330 13.03 2.98 15.83
N HIS A 331 11.76 3.42 15.91
CA HIS A 331 10.66 2.63 16.45
C HIS A 331 9.57 2.36 15.41
N SER A 332 9.84 2.60 14.11
CA SER A 332 8.86 2.42 13.03
C SER A 332 9.29 1.43 11.94
N ASN A 333 10.32 0.65 12.20
CA ASN A 333 10.70 -0.44 11.31
C ASN A 333 9.57 -1.46 11.20
N LEU A 334 9.21 -1.83 9.98
CA LEU A 334 8.11 -2.77 9.73
C LEU A 334 8.48 -4.19 10.12
N GLU A 335 9.73 -4.58 9.93
CA GLU A 335 10.29 -5.87 10.31
C GLU A 335 10.22 -6.15 11.83
N ASP A 336 10.22 -5.11 12.65
CA ASP A 336 10.14 -5.23 14.11
C ASP A 336 8.70 -5.37 14.66
N GLN A 337 7.68 -5.42 13.77
CA GLN A 337 6.26 -5.50 14.16
C GLN A 337 5.71 -6.92 14.23
N CYS A 338 6.49 -7.95 13.90
CA CYS A 338 6.06 -9.35 13.86
C CYS A 338 6.22 -10.05 15.23
N THR A 339 5.91 -9.36 16.31
CA THR A 339 6.11 -9.83 17.70
C THR A 339 4.86 -10.42 18.35
N HIS A 340 3.72 -10.30 17.70
CA HIS A 340 2.42 -10.72 18.21
C HIS A 340 1.82 -11.86 17.36
N ARG A 341 0.97 -12.69 17.98
CA ARG A 341 0.25 -13.77 17.25
C ARG A 341 -0.82 -13.23 16.31
N TYR A 342 -1.33 -12.03 16.59
CA TYR A 342 -2.45 -11.41 15.90
C TYR A 342 -2.09 -9.99 15.50
N ASN A 343 -2.22 -9.65 14.22
CA ASN A 343 -1.97 -8.30 13.73
C ASN A 343 -3.26 -7.70 13.17
N ILE A 344 -3.51 -6.42 13.44
CA ILE A 344 -4.72 -5.73 12.99
C ILE A 344 -4.42 -4.97 11.71
N TYR A 345 -5.25 -5.18 10.67
CA TYR A 345 -5.32 -4.32 9.51
C TYR A 345 -6.56 -3.43 9.57
N ILE A 346 -6.39 -2.13 9.40
CA ILE A 346 -7.46 -1.14 9.31
C ILE A 346 -7.08 -0.02 8.34
N GLU A 347 -8.06 0.41 7.54
CA GLU A 347 -7.91 1.50 6.57
C GLU A 347 -7.57 2.84 7.23
N GLY A 348 -6.95 3.75 6.44
CA GLY A 348 -6.76 5.15 6.77
C GLY A 348 -7.88 6.02 6.21
N ILE A 349 -7.51 7.06 5.44
CA ILE A 349 -8.44 7.93 4.70
C ILE A 349 -9.17 7.12 3.62
N ALA A 350 -8.47 6.18 3.02
CA ALA A 350 -8.94 5.14 2.12
C ALA A 350 -8.18 3.84 2.43
N TRP A 351 -7.72 3.07 1.43
CA TRP A 351 -6.88 1.89 1.68
C TRP A 351 -5.66 2.22 2.54
N SER A 352 -5.02 1.22 3.08
CA SER A 352 -3.74 1.41 3.77
C SER A 352 -2.67 0.53 3.13
N VAL A 353 -1.54 1.14 2.76
CA VAL A 353 -0.35 0.42 2.24
C VAL A 353 0.16 -0.64 3.22
N SER A 354 -0.25 -0.56 4.50
CA SER A 354 0.19 -1.48 5.55
C SER A 354 -0.31 -2.92 5.35
N GLN A 355 -1.32 -3.18 4.51
CA GLN A 355 -1.93 -4.51 4.39
C GLN A 355 -0.90 -5.59 4.03
N LYS A 356 -0.02 -5.33 3.06
CA LYS A 356 1.01 -6.29 2.66
C LYS A 356 2.04 -6.55 3.77
N TYR A 357 2.42 -5.54 4.52
CA TYR A 357 3.38 -5.68 5.63
C TYR A 357 2.77 -6.42 6.83
N VAL A 358 1.50 -6.16 7.12
CA VAL A 358 0.75 -6.84 8.19
C VAL A 358 0.60 -8.34 7.89
N LEU A 359 0.23 -8.68 6.65
CA LEU A 359 0.11 -10.06 6.20
C LEU A 359 1.46 -10.79 6.18
N ALA A 360 2.53 -10.09 5.81
CA ALA A 360 3.88 -10.69 5.70
C ALA A 360 4.45 -11.20 7.03
N CYS A 361 3.91 -10.74 8.17
CA CYS A 361 4.34 -11.18 9.50
C CYS A 361 3.95 -12.63 9.88
N ASP A 362 3.29 -13.39 9.03
CA ASP A 362 2.71 -14.72 9.32
C ASP A 362 1.85 -14.81 10.59
N ALA A 363 1.49 -13.67 11.17
CA ALA A 363 0.53 -13.56 12.26
C ALA A 363 -0.92 -13.64 11.72
N MET A 364 -1.86 -14.19 12.50
CA MET A 364 -3.26 -14.17 12.10
C MET A 364 -3.74 -12.72 11.94
N THR A 365 -3.94 -12.29 10.71
CA THR A 365 -4.37 -10.93 10.41
C THR A 365 -5.85 -10.73 10.74
N LEU A 366 -6.15 -9.87 11.71
CA LEU A 366 -7.48 -9.40 12.05
C LEU A 366 -7.84 -8.22 11.12
N ARG A 367 -8.54 -8.54 10.03
CA ARG A 367 -8.83 -7.55 9.00
C ARG A 367 -10.14 -6.86 9.27
N VAL A 368 -10.09 -5.60 9.70
CA VAL A 368 -11.29 -4.76 9.80
C VAL A 368 -11.84 -4.57 8.38
N LYS A 369 -13.14 -4.90 8.20
CA LYS A 369 -13.78 -4.91 6.87
C LYS A 369 -13.49 -3.60 6.14
N PRO A 370 -12.76 -3.63 5.02
CA PRO A 370 -12.43 -2.45 4.28
C PRO A 370 -13.56 -2.06 3.33
N ASP A 371 -13.62 -0.75 3.02
CA ASP A 371 -14.46 -0.19 1.97
C ASP A 371 -13.72 -0.07 0.63
N TYR A 372 -12.38 0.06 0.70
CA TYR A 372 -11.51 0.22 -0.46
C TYR A 372 -10.72 -1.06 -0.74
N TYR A 373 -10.23 -1.17 -1.96
CA TYR A 373 -9.39 -2.30 -2.38
C TYR A 373 -8.24 -1.81 -3.26
N ASP A 374 -7.06 -2.37 -3.03
CA ASP A 374 -5.90 -2.27 -3.90
C ASP A 374 -5.90 -3.40 -4.95
N ILE A 375 -4.80 -3.53 -5.69
CA ILE A 375 -4.71 -4.49 -6.80
C ILE A 375 -4.90 -5.95 -6.38
N TYR A 376 -4.39 -6.37 -5.19
CA TYR A 376 -4.38 -7.78 -4.75
C TYR A 376 -5.43 -8.11 -3.68
N SER A 377 -5.93 -7.13 -2.92
CA SER A 377 -6.74 -7.37 -1.72
C SER A 377 -8.08 -8.06 -1.98
N ARG A 378 -8.61 -7.97 -3.21
CA ARG A 378 -9.81 -8.70 -3.62
C ARG A 378 -9.57 -10.21 -3.80
N GLY A 379 -8.32 -10.66 -3.91
CA GLY A 379 -7.93 -12.07 -3.91
C GLY A 379 -7.97 -12.71 -2.52
N LEU A 380 -7.85 -11.93 -1.46
CA LEU A 380 -7.86 -12.43 -0.08
C LEU A 380 -9.18 -13.12 0.29
N ILE A 381 -9.10 -14.24 1.01
CA ILE A 381 -10.23 -15.08 1.41
C ILE A 381 -10.34 -15.09 2.94
N PRO A 382 -11.53 -14.78 3.52
CA PRO A 382 -11.72 -14.83 4.97
C PRO A 382 -11.58 -16.25 5.51
N MET A 383 -11.01 -16.41 6.70
CA MET A 383 -10.70 -17.67 7.40
C MET A 383 -9.67 -18.56 6.69
N ASP A 384 -9.08 -18.06 5.61
CA ASP A 384 -7.96 -18.67 4.92
C ASP A 384 -6.73 -17.75 5.00
N HIS A 385 -6.86 -16.49 4.60
CA HIS A 385 -5.77 -15.51 4.62
C HIS A 385 -5.89 -14.49 5.77
N TYR A 386 -7.06 -14.35 6.37
CA TYR A 386 -7.33 -13.39 7.45
C TYR A 386 -8.60 -13.72 8.23
N TRP A 387 -8.70 -13.18 9.44
CA TRP A 387 -9.92 -13.19 10.25
C TRP A 387 -10.72 -11.90 10.04
N PRO A 388 -12.05 -11.99 9.69
CA PRO A 388 -12.86 -10.79 9.43
C PRO A 388 -13.32 -10.11 10.72
N ILE A 389 -13.16 -8.78 10.80
CA ILE A 389 -13.58 -7.92 11.92
C ILE A 389 -14.58 -6.87 11.42
N ARG A 390 -15.67 -6.66 12.16
CA ARG A 390 -16.70 -5.63 11.84
C ARG A 390 -16.28 -4.24 12.34
N PRO A 391 -16.33 -3.19 11.52
CA PRO A 391 -15.92 -1.84 11.92
C PRO A 391 -16.65 -1.29 13.15
N HIS A 392 -17.97 -1.59 13.29
CA HIS A 392 -18.81 -1.08 14.37
C HIS A 392 -18.79 -1.94 15.66
N LYS A 393 -18.01 -3.02 15.68
CA LYS A 393 -17.88 -3.94 16.82
C LYS A 393 -16.41 -4.36 17.08
N MET A 394 -15.46 -3.56 16.63
CA MET A 394 -14.03 -3.92 16.58
C MET A 394 -13.52 -4.56 17.88
N CYS A 395 -13.65 -3.91 19.02
CA CYS A 395 -13.05 -4.42 20.27
C CYS A 395 -13.62 -5.78 20.66
N ARG A 396 -14.93 -5.98 20.45
CA ARG A 396 -15.60 -7.25 20.74
C ARG A 396 -15.16 -8.36 19.81
N ASP A 397 -15.08 -8.04 18.51
CA ASP A 397 -14.69 -8.99 17.48
C ASP A 397 -13.20 -9.37 17.65
N ILE A 398 -12.34 -8.40 17.99
CA ILE A 398 -10.91 -8.61 18.27
C ILE A 398 -10.75 -9.55 19.47
N LYS A 399 -11.42 -9.27 20.61
CA LYS A 399 -11.35 -10.14 21.77
C LYS A 399 -11.76 -11.57 21.43
N TYR A 400 -12.88 -11.74 20.76
CA TYR A 400 -13.36 -13.06 20.34
C TYR A 400 -12.36 -13.77 19.43
N ALA A 401 -11.79 -13.05 18.44
CA ALA A 401 -10.82 -13.62 17.50
C ALA A 401 -9.54 -14.10 18.19
N VAL A 402 -9.02 -13.31 19.14
CA VAL A 402 -7.83 -13.65 19.93
C VAL A 402 -8.09 -14.85 20.83
N GLU A 403 -9.20 -14.86 21.59
CA GLU A 403 -9.54 -15.98 22.47
C GLU A 403 -9.80 -17.26 21.67
N TRP A 404 -10.49 -17.16 20.53
CA TRP A 404 -10.66 -18.30 19.62
C TRP A 404 -9.30 -18.80 19.12
N GLY A 405 -8.38 -17.90 18.75
CA GLY A 405 -7.05 -18.27 18.27
C GLY A 405 -6.19 -18.91 19.35
N ASP A 406 -6.30 -18.45 20.61
CA ASP A 406 -5.61 -19.05 21.76
C ASP A 406 -6.17 -20.46 22.08
N GLU A 407 -7.48 -20.69 21.84
CA GLU A 407 -8.11 -22.01 21.96
C GLU A 407 -7.83 -22.93 20.75
N HIS A 408 -7.48 -22.37 19.58
CA HIS A 408 -7.25 -23.09 18.33
C HIS A 408 -5.92 -22.68 17.66
N PRO A 409 -4.77 -22.80 18.35
CA PRO A 409 -3.50 -22.20 17.92
C PRO A 409 -3.06 -22.69 16.53
N ALA A 410 -3.22 -23.96 16.21
CA ALA A 410 -2.84 -24.50 14.90
C ALA A 410 -3.65 -23.88 13.73
N GLN A 411 -4.94 -23.63 13.94
CA GLN A 411 -5.78 -22.99 12.92
C GLN A 411 -5.48 -21.50 12.79
N ALA A 412 -5.22 -20.82 13.92
CA ALA A 412 -4.86 -19.40 13.92
C ALA A 412 -3.51 -19.20 13.21
N GLN A 413 -2.52 -20.03 13.51
CA GLN A 413 -1.22 -20.02 12.83
C GLN A 413 -1.37 -20.29 11.34
N ALA A 414 -2.16 -21.29 10.93
CA ALA A 414 -2.38 -21.60 9.52
C ALA A 414 -3.01 -20.43 8.74
N ILE A 415 -3.91 -19.65 9.35
CA ILE A 415 -4.48 -18.44 8.73
C ILE A 415 -3.37 -17.38 8.54
N GLY A 416 -2.48 -17.21 9.50
CA GLY A 416 -1.35 -16.30 9.40
C GLY A 416 -0.38 -16.71 8.29
N GLU A 417 0.05 -17.96 8.28
CA GLU A 417 0.95 -18.52 7.28
C GLU A 417 0.37 -18.46 5.85
N ASN A 418 -0.93 -18.72 5.70
CA ASN A 418 -1.59 -18.60 4.40
C ASN A 418 -1.66 -17.14 3.92
N GLY A 419 -1.92 -16.20 4.85
CA GLY A 419 -1.89 -14.76 4.56
C GLY A 419 -0.50 -14.28 4.12
N GLN A 420 0.54 -14.72 4.82
CA GLN A 420 1.94 -14.44 4.47
C GLN A 420 2.29 -15.03 3.10
N ARG A 421 2.01 -16.32 2.89
CA ARG A 421 2.27 -16.99 1.61
C ARG A 421 1.57 -16.28 0.46
N TYR A 422 0.32 -15.85 0.65
CA TYR A 422 -0.42 -15.12 -0.36
C TYR A 422 0.32 -13.86 -0.83
N VAL A 423 0.81 -13.00 0.08
CA VAL A 423 1.51 -11.78 -0.33
C VAL A 423 2.93 -12.07 -0.82
N ALA A 424 3.64 -13.01 -0.22
CA ALA A 424 4.99 -13.39 -0.63
C ALA A 424 5.03 -14.01 -2.03
N GLU A 425 4.05 -14.83 -2.39
CA GLU A 425 3.99 -15.50 -3.69
C GLU A 425 3.27 -14.66 -4.74
N SER A 426 2.14 -14.03 -4.38
CA SER A 426 1.27 -13.36 -5.34
C SER A 426 1.57 -11.86 -5.54
N ALA A 427 2.15 -11.18 -4.54
CA ALA A 427 2.48 -9.75 -4.61
C ALA A 427 4.00 -9.47 -4.70
N LYS A 428 4.83 -10.47 -5.03
CA LYS A 428 6.26 -10.25 -5.31
C LYS A 428 6.43 -9.30 -6.51
N MET A 429 7.55 -8.56 -6.53
CA MET A 429 7.77 -7.48 -7.51
C MET A 429 7.60 -7.92 -8.97
N LYS A 430 7.98 -9.16 -9.32
CA LYS A 430 7.70 -9.71 -10.66
C LYS A 430 6.21 -9.60 -11.01
N TYR A 431 5.31 -10.03 -10.14
CA TYR A 431 3.87 -9.98 -10.40
C TYR A 431 3.29 -8.57 -10.28
N VAL A 432 3.93 -7.67 -9.52
CA VAL A 432 3.55 -6.24 -9.53
C VAL A 432 3.80 -5.65 -10.92
N TYR A 433 4.96 -5.93 -11.52
CA TYR A 433 5.26 -5.50 -12.89
C TYR A 433 4.39 -6.20 -13.94
N ASP A 434 4.16 -7.49 -13.80
CA ASP A 434 3.28 -8.24 -14.71
C ASP A 434 1.84 -7.73 -14.64
N TYR A 435 1.34 -7.37 -13.44
CA TYR A 435 0.04 -6.74 -13.28
C TYR A 435 -0.04 -5.39 -14.00
N MET A 436 0.96 -4.53 -13.81
CA MET A 436 1.05 -3.26 -14.54
C MET A 436 1.06 -3.49 -16.05
N PHE A 437 1.85 -4.44 -16.53
CA PHE A 437 1.94 -4.78 -17.95
C PHE A 437 0.59 -5.19 -18.52
N HIS A 438 -0.11 -6.09 -17.86
CA HIS A 438 -1.41 -6.58 -18.33
C HIS A 438 -2.50 -5.51 -18.23
N LEU A 439 -2.54 -4.77 -17.13
CA LEU A 439 -3.49 -3.68 -16.94
C LEU A 439 -3.35 -2.62 -18.04
N LEU A 440 -2.11 -2.20 -18.33
CA LEU A 440 -1.83 -1.21 -19.37
C LEU A 440 -2.09 -1.77 -20.77
N SER A 441 -1.77 -3.04 -21.00
CA SER A 441 -2.03 -3.72 -22.30
C SER A 441 -3.52 -3.88 -22.58
N GLU A 442 -4.31 -4.30 -21.60
CA GLU A 442 -5.76 -4.42 -21.74
C GLU A 442 -6.43 -3.04 -21.87
N TYR A 443 -5.94 -2.04 -21.13
CA TYR A 443 -6.41 -0.65 -21.23
C TYR A 443 -6.15 -0.06 -22.63
N ALA A 444 -4.95 -0.26 -23.17
CA ALA A 444 -4.58 0.25 -24.50
C ALA A 444 -5.52 -0.25 -25.61
N LYS A 445 -6.01 -1.50 -25.52
CA LYS A 445 -6.99 -2.07 -26.48
C LYS A 445 -8.33 -1.33 -26.51
N LEU A 446 -8.63 -0.58 -25.44
CA LEU A 446 -9.88 0.17 -25.30
C LEU A 446 -9.80 1.58 -25.90
N LEU A 447 -8.61 2.10 -26.17
CA LEU A 447 -8.43 3.43 -26.75
C LEU A 447 -8.94 3.48 -28.20
N LYS A 448 -9.73 4.50 -28.49
CA LYS A 448 -10.33 4.75 -29.84
C LYS A 448 -9.62 5.90 -30.57
N PHE A 449 -8.40 6.21 -30.20
CA PHE A 449 -7.61 7.28 -30.80
C PHE A 449 -6.13 6.88 -30.83
N GLU A 450 -5.39 7.48 -31.74
CA GLU A 450 -3.93 7.34 -31.79
C GLU A 450 -3.27 8.18 -30.71
N THR A 451 -2.25 7.61 -30.06
CA THR A 451 -1.45 8.30 -29.04
C THR A 451 -0.59 9.40 -29.67
N LYS A 452 -0.48 10.52 -28.97
CA LYS A 452 0.39 11.63 -29.37
C LYS A 452 1.10 12.17 -28.14
N VAL A 453 2.40 12.39 -28.27
CA VAL A 453 3.18 13.02 -27.18
C VAL A 453 2.76 14.50 -27.09
N PRO A 454 2.21 14.94 -25.93
CA PRO A 454 1.78 16.32 -25.77
C PRO A 454 2.96 17.29 -25.84
N PRO A 455 2.78 18.52 -26.35
CA PRO A 455 3.81 19.55 -26.29
C PRO A 455 4.24 19.78 -24.83
N GLY A 456 5.54 19.76 -24.58
CA GLY A 456 6.11 19.97 -23.24
C GLY A 456 6.20 18.72 -22.37
N ALA A 457 5.65 17.57 -22.78
CA ALA A 457 5.88 16.30 -22.08
C ALA A 457 7.37 15.93 -22.08
N VAL A 458 7.82 15.36 -20.98
CA VAL A 458 9.23 15.01 -20.75
C VAL A 458 9.40 13.50 -20.88
N GLU A 459 10.42 13.06 -21.63
CA GLU A 459 10.77 11.63 -21.72
C GLU A 459 11.23 11.12 -20.35
N MET A 460 10.73 9.97 -19.96
CA MET A 460 10.92 9.31 -18.67
C MET A 460 11.84 8.10 -18.82
N CYS A 461 12.94 8.07 -18.07
CA CYS A 461 13.84 6.92 -17.93
C CYS A 461 14.43 6.91 -16.53
N SER A 462 15.15 5.84 -16.19
CA SER A 462 15.73 5.71 -14.84
C SER A 462 16.70 6.83 -14.49
N GLU A 463 17.51 7.30 -15.45
CA GLU A 463 18.47 8.39 -15.28
C GLU A 463 17.78 9.73 -15.03
N ALA A 464 16.77 10.06 -15.85
CA ALA A 464 16.01 11.30 -15.68
C ALA A 464 15.27 11.34 -14.33
N MET A 465 14.85 10.18 -13.83
CA MET A 465 14.15 10.05 -12.56
C MET A 465 15.08 10.05 -11.36
N ALA A 466 16.17 9.25 -11.36
CA ALA A 466 16.98 9.01 -10.17
C ALA A 466 18.14 10.00 -10.00
N CYS A 467 18.77 10.47 -11.10
CA CYS A 467 19.96 11.32 -11.02
C CYS A 467 19.74 12.67 -10.31
N PRO A 468 18.56 13.32 -10.37
CA PRO A 468 18.32 14.56 -9.62
C PRO A 468 18.23 14.37 -8.10
N PHE A 469 17.91 13.15 -7.63
CA PHE A 469 17.67 12.89 -6.21
C PHE A 469 18.93 12.48 -5.45
N ARG A 470 18.87 12.67 -4.11
CA ARG A 470 19.91 12.31 -3.14
C ARG A 470 19.24 11.70 -1.89
N GLY A 471 20.06 11.23 -0.96
CA GLY A 471 19.58 10.68 0.33
C GLY A 471 18.68 9.47 0.17
N SER A 472 17.66 9.37 1.01
CA SER A 472 16.75 8.20 1.07
C SER A 472 15.94 8.00 -0.21
N ILE A 473 15.53 9.07 -0.88
CA ILE A 473 14.81 8.98 -2.16
C ILE A 473 15.67 8.25 -3.20
N ARG A 474 16.91 8.72 -3.39
CA ARG A 474 17.84 8.09 -4.32
C ARG A 474 18.17 6.65 -3.91
N LYS A 475 18.44 6.42 -2.63
CA LYS A 475 18.71 5.09 -2.11
C LYS A 475 17.58 4.10 -2.44
N PHE A 476 16.32 4.48 -2.21
CA PHE A 476 15.18 3.60 -2.48
C PHE A 476 14.97 3.35 -3.98
N MET A 477 15.28 4.33 -4.83
CA MET A 477 15.32 4.12 -6.27
C MET A 477 16.41 3.12 -6.67
N ASP A 478 17.62 3.26 -6.11
CA ASP A 478 18.72 2.32 -6.36
C ASP A 478 18.40 0.90 -5.84
N ASP A 479 17.82 0.80 -4.64
CA ASP A 479 17.44 -0.48 -4.02
C ASP A 479 16.30 -1.21 -4.77
N SER A 480 15.52 -0.50 -5.59
CA SER A 480 14.41 -1.04 -6.40
C SER A 480 14.65 -0.99 -7.91
N LEU A 481 15.90 -0.78 -8.32
CA LEU A 481 16.29 -0.69 -9.71
C LEU A 481 16.19 -2.06 -10.40
N VAL A 482 15.53 -2.10 -11.54
CA VAL A 482 15.60 -3.25 -12.46
C VAL A 482 16.95 -3.23 -13.17
N MET A 483 17.84 -4.13 -12.81
CA MET A 483 19.22 -4.17 -13.31
C MET A 483 19.34 -4.68 -14.75
N SER A 484 18.41 -5.51 -15.21
CA SER A 484 18.42 -6.07 -16.57
C SER A 484 17.00 -6.31 -17.09
N PRO A 485 16.78 -6.28 -18.41
CA PRO A 485 15.53 -6.75 -19.01
C PRO A 485 15.23 -8.20 -18.61
N SER A 486 13.96 -8.54 -18.58
CA SER A 486 13.52 -9.91 -18.32
C SER A 486 13.77 -10.80 -19.52
N ASP A 487 14.44 -11.94 -19.30
CA ASP A 487 14.60 -12.98 -20.32
C ASP A 487 13.34 -13.84 -20.50
N VAL A 488 12.37 -13.72 -19.58
CA VAL A 488 11.11 -14.45 -19.65
C VAL A 488 9.96 -13.49 -19.96
N PRO A 489 8.93 -13.92 -20.68
CA PRO A 489 7.76 -13.08 -20.92
C PRO A 489 7.00 -12.81 -19.61
N PRO A 490 6.14 -11.76 -19.57
CA PRO A 490 5.17 -11.62 -18.49
C PRO A 490 4.33 -12.88 -18.34
N CYS A 491 3.84 -13.18 -17.13
CA CYS A 491 2.94 -14.30 -16.90
C CYS A 491 1.67 -14.22 -17.79
N SER A 492 1.01 -15.33 -18.05
CA SER A 492 -0.20 -15.38 -18.87
C SER A 492 -1.42 -14.88 -18.08
N LEU A 493 -2.08 -13.82 -18.57
CA LEU A 493 -3.27 -13.25 -17.93
C LEU A 493 -4.41 -14.27 -17.92
N PRO A 494 -4.97 -14.64 -16.75
CA PRO A 494 -6.10 -15.55 -16.70
C PRO A 494 -7.36 -14.92 -17.30
N PRO A 495 -8.28 -15.72 -17.89
CA PRO A 495 -9.49 -15.20 -18.52
C PRO A 495 -10.39 -14.49 -17.49
N PRO A 496 -11.30 -13.60 -17.94
CA PRO A 496 -12.25 -12.93 -17.06
C PRO A 496 -13.12 -13.94 -16.30
N TYR A 497 -13.60 -13.54 -15.13
CA TYR A 497 -14.61 -14.34 -14.42
C TYR A 497 -15.86 -14.48 -15.26
N LYS A 498 -16.42 -15.70 -15.31
CA LYS A 498 -17.81 -15.86 -15.71
C LYS A 498 -18.71 -15.23 -14.64
N PRO A 499 -19.88 -14.65 -15.02
CA PRO A 499 -20.77 -14.02 -14.04
C PRO A 499 -21.11 -14.91 -12.85
N ASP A 500 -21.35 -16.20 -13.10
CA ASP A 500 -21.69 -17.17 -12.06
C ASP A 500 -20.49 -17.49 -11.15
N GLU A 501 -19.28 -17.57 -11.70
CA GLU A 501 -18.05 -17.77 -10.92
C GLU A 501 -17.80 -16.58 -9.98
N LEU A 502 -17.93 -15.35 -10.49
CA LEU A 502 -17.74 -14.15 -9.69
C LEU A 502 -18.76 -14.06 -8.55
N LYS A 503 -20.03 -14.35 -8.87
CA LYS A 503 -21.12 -14.40 -7.90
C LYS A 503 -20.85 -15.46 -6.82
N ALA A 504 -20.49 -16.68 -7.22
CA ALA A 504 -20.19 -17.78 -6.31
C ALA A 504 -18.99 -17.44 -5.39
N LEU A 505 -17.94 -16.77 -5.93
CA LEU A 505 -16.80 -16.31 -5.13
C LEU A 505 -17.24 -15.30 -4.05
N GLN A 506 -18.07 -14.31 -4.43
CA GLN A 506 -18.58 -13.31 -3.49
C GLN A 506 -19.47 -13.94 -2.42
N GLU A 507 -20.42 -14.79 -2.80
CA GLU A 507 -21.32 -15.50 -1.88
C GLU A 507 -20.56 -16.40 -0.91
N ARG A 508 -19.50 -17.10 -1.38
CA ARG A 508 -18.63 -17.91 -0.53
C ARG A 508 -17.95 -17.05 0.54
N LYS A 509 -17.35 -15.91 0.16
CA LYS A 509 -16.70 -14.99 1.11
C LYS A 509 -17.68 -14.43 2.13
N GLU A 510 -18.86 -14.02 1.70
CA GLU A 510 -19.92 -13.53 2.59
C GLU A 510 -20.44 -14.61 3.53
N LYS A 511 -20.63 -15.84 3.06
CA LYS A 511 -21.08 -16.98 3.87
C LYS A 511 -20.09 -17.28 4.99
N VAL A 512 -18.80 -17.30 4.67
CA VAL A 512 -17.73 -17.54 5.65
C VAL A 512 -17.71 -16.41 6.69
N THR A 513 -17.73 -15.14 6.25
CA THR A 513 -17.76 -13.97 7.14
C THR A 513 -18.97 -14.02 8.08
N ARG A 514 -20.18 -14.27 7.55
CA ARG A 514 -21.40 -14.43 8.37
C ARG A 514 -21.29 -15.58 9.37
N GLY A 515 -20.61 -16.67 8.99
CA GLY A 515 -20.35 -17.79 9.90
C GLY A 515 -19.55 -17.38 11.14
N VAL A 516 -18.50 -16.56 10.94
CA VAL A 516 -17.70 -15.98 12.04
C VAL A 516 -18.55 -15.04 12.90
N GLU A 517 -19.34 -14.15 12.29
CA GLU A 517 -20.22 -13.22 13.00
C GLU A 517 -21.28 -13.93 13.86
N MET A 518 -21.82 -15.04 13.38
CA MET A 518 -22.78 -15.84 14.15
C MET A 518 -22.12 -16.52 15.36
N LYS A 519 -20.90 -17.04 15.23
CA LYS A 519 -20.14 -17.65 16.33
C LYS A 519 -19.81 -16.59 17.38
N GLU A 520 -19.34 -15.41 16.97
CA GLU A 520 -19.08 -14.28 17.87
C GLU A 520 -20.34 -13.84 18.63
N ALA A 521 -21.47 -13.73 17.92
CA ALA A 521 -22.72 -13.36 18.55
C ALA A 521 -23.18 -14.40 19.61
N ARG A 522 -22.89 -15.70 19.41
CA ARG A 522 -23.12 -16.75 20.40
C ARG A 522 -22.21 -16.58 21.61
N TYR A 523 -20.90 -16.44 21.38
CA TYR A 523 -19.92 -16.21 22.44
C TYR A 523 -20.35 -15.07 23.38
N TRP A 524 -20.75 -13.90 22.83
CA TRP A 524 -21.15 -12.76 23.66
C TRP A 524 -22.50 -12.96 24.40
N ARG A 525 -23.41 -13.77 23.89
CA ARG A 525 -24.61 -14.16 24.64
C ARG A 525 -24.27 -15.01 25.84
N ASP A 526 -23.37 -15.95 25.68
CA ASP A 526 -22.95 -16.86 26.73
C ASP A 526 -22.08 -16.14 27.78
N PHE A 527 -21.18 -15.25 27.34
CA PHE A 527 -20.41 -14.37 28.22
C PHE A 527 -21.31 -13.53 29.14
N LYS A 528 -22.35 -12.88 28.60
CA LYS A 528 -23.33 -12.12 29.39
C LYS A 528 -24.10 -12.98 30.39
N ARG A 529 -24.47 -14.20 30.02
CA ARG A 529 -25.14 -15.12 30.92
C ARG A 529 -24.25 -15.56 32.07
N GLY A 530 -22.99 -15.84 31.80
CA GLY A 530 -21.98 -16.20 32.80
C GLY A 530 -21.74 -15.07 33.82
N THR A 531 -21.57 -13.84 33.35
CA THR A 531 -21.40 -12.66 34.21
C THR A 531 -22.66 -12.37 35.03
N SER A 532 -23.86 -12.46 34.48
CA SER A 532 -25.12 -12.29 35.20
C SER A 532 -25.30 -13.34 36.30
N SER A 533 -24.97 -14.61 36.02
CA SER A 533 -25.02 -15.69 37.01
C SER A 533 -23.99 -15.50 38.14
N TRP A 534 -22.83 -14.90 37.86
CA TRP A 534 -21.80 -14.61 38.86
C TRP A 534 -22.24 -13.46 39.79
N TRP A 535 -22.79 -12.35 39.25
CA TRP A 535 -23.35 -11.25 40.04
C TRP A 535 -24.53 -11.69 40.92
N SER A 536 -25.41 -12.53 40.42
CA SER A 536 -26.53 -13.05 41.23
C SER A 536 -26.07 -13.94 42.41
N ARG A 537 -24.90 -14.62 42.30
CA ARG A 537 -24.35 -15.41 43.41
C ARG A 537 -23.64 -14.55 44.47
N ILE A 538 -23.12 -13.37 44.10
CA ILE A 538 -22.44 -12.48 45.05
C ILE A 538 -23.43 -11.66 45.90
N PHE A 539 -24.60 -11.33 45.36
CA PHE A 539 -25.59 -10.49 46.05
C PHE A 539 -26.75 -11.24 46.71
N HIS A 540 -26.70 -12.58 46.75
CA HIS A 540 -27.65 -13.44 47.46
C HIS A 540 -27.03 -14.22 48.62
N HIS A 541 -25.94 -13.70 49.20
CA HIS A 541 -25.40 -14.16 50.50
C HIS A 541 -25.37 -13.03 51.51
#